data_ba285fb92eda6842c23a1105fa9d626e
#
_entry.id   ba285fb92eda6842c23a1105fa9d626e
#
_cell.length_a   1.000
_cell.length_b   1.000
_cell.length_c   1.000
_cell.angle_alpha   90.00
_cell.angle_beta   90.00
_cell.angle_gamma   90.00
#
_symmetry.space_group_name_H-M   'P 1'
#
loop_
_entity.id
_entity.type
_entity.pdbx_description
1 polymer ?
#
loop_
_entity_poly.entity_id
_entity_poly.type
_entity_poly.pdbx_seq_one_letter_code
_entity_poly.pdbx_strand_id
1 'polypeptide(L)'
;MRQFRFFSFFLLFYSGMVCSFTANVMAPLLVTDRAEFQRQLAVAKQIGVDGVSVDIWWGLVEKAGDQQFDWRYYDGVFSDIRASGLKIIPIMAFHQCGGNVGDDCDIPLPPWIWQHFRQQGVSAADLQYKSEFGNHSAETLSLWADQWVVPQYIEFMQAFAAKYAALAPDISEINISMGPAGELRYPSYNSHDMGLTAYPSRGGFQAYSTLAVADFSRAMQQKYHSIAALNLAWQTEFRLFSQLAPPANADTFISSGAAYNSAYGRDFTHWYQQALLAHGRRMLDTALAAFSNELAAIELGFKVPGIHWKMATVDYRRRSAELAAGLISTAQPFCKDNGYGYSDIVGLAARYANEPRGVVLHFTALEMDDNPAGPGHSLAKTLVGWLGAEAARQQVPLKGENALAGGVTTQQGWNNIDAVFSDSHYRGMTVLRLAQVTDGGLGQRRYQQLIKRLRQSLPLTAPATKAVP
;
A
#
# COMPACT_ATOMS: atom_id res chain seq x y z
N MET A 1 27.44 -0.20 -63.51
CA MET A 1 26.23 0.05 -62.67
C MET A 1 26.56 -0.22 -61.20
N ARG A 2 26.79 0.80 -60.44
CA ARG A 2 27.07 0.70 -58.98
C ARG A 2 25.78 0.99 -58.23
N GLN A 3 25.24 -0.01 -57.50
CA GLN A 3 24.07 0.14 -56.63
C GLN A 3 24.51 0.77 -55.31
N PHE A 4 24.02 1.96 -55.01
CA PHE A 4 24.09 2.60 -53.68
C PHE A 4 22.97 1.99 -52.80
N ARG A 5 23.36 1.32 -51.72
CA ARG A 5 22.45 0.93 -50.64
C ARG A 5 22.37 2.06 -49.62
N PHE A 6 21.20 2.69 -49.52
CA PHE A 6 20.87 3.60 -48.41
C PHE A 6 20.62 2.78 -47.16
N PHE A 7 21.45 2.96 -46.14
CA PHE A 7 21.18 2.51 -44.77
C PHE A 7 20.42 3.63 -44.06
N SER A 8 19.12 3.44 -43.83
CA SER A 8 18.33 4.32 -42.95
C SER A 8 18.63 3.97 -41.48
N PHE A 9 19.33 4.85 -40.82
CA PHE A 9 19.50 4.81 -39.37
C PHE A 9 18.22 5.32 -38.71
N PHE A 10 17.41 4.42 -38.12
CA PHE A 10 16.32 4.79 -37.22
C PHE A 10 16.93 5.16 -35.88
N LEU A 11 17.07 6.45 -35.58
CA LEU A 11 17.32 6.96 -34.26
C LEU A 11 16.04 6.82 -33.44
N LEU A 12 15.98 5.80 -32.60
CA LEU A 12 15.00 5.68 -31.53
C LEU A 12 15.30 6.78 -30.49
N PHE A 13 14.58 7.89 -30.59
CA PHE A 13 14.53 8.86 -29.50
C PHE A 13 13.81 8.23 -28.31
N TYR A 14 14.56 7.72 -27.34
CA TYR A 14 14.08 7.52 -26.00
C TYR A 14 13.81 8.91 -25.41
N SER A 15 12.58 9.39 -25.48
CA SER A 15 12.14 10.53 -24.66
C SER A 15 12.07 10.02 -23.23
N GLY A 16 13.16 10.15 -22.49
CA GLY A 16 13.14 10.00 -21.04
C GLY A 16 12.11 10.97 -20.50
N MET A 17 10.96 10.47 -20.02
CA MET A 17 10.07 11.26 -19.19
C MET A 17 10.89 11.75 -18.00
N VAL A 18 11.21 13.04 -17.97
CA VAL A 18 11.72 13.69 -16.77
C VAL A 18 10.57 13.68 -15.78
N CYS A 19 10.56 12.72 -14.88
CA CYS A 19 9.53 12.58 -13.87
C CYS A 19 9.67 13.73 -12.88
N SER A 20 8.80 14.74 -13.03
CA SER A 20 8.74 15.89 -12.11
C SER A 20 8.33 15.40 -10.72
N PHE A 21 8.96 15.95 -9.67
CA PHE A 21 8.55 15.71 -8.28
C PHE A 21 7.09 16.10 -8.08
N THR A 22 6.30 15.20 -7.49
CA THR A 22 4.89 15.45 -7.13
C THR A 22 4.75 15.72 -5.64
N ALA A 23 4.02 16.77 -5.29
CA ALA A 23 3.76 17.20 -3.92
C ALA A 23 2.27 17.11 -3.61
N ASN A 24 1.87 16.15 -2.79
CA ASN A 24 0.48 15.88 -2.46
C ASN A 24 0.21 16.00 -0.95
N VAL A 25 -1.05 16.10 -0.60
CA VAL A 25 -1.53 16.08 0.79
C VAL A 25 -2.73 15.13 0.90
N MET A 26 -2.94 14.54 2.07
CA MET A 26 -4.17 13.80 2.35
C MET A 26 -5.22 14.74 2.95
N ALA A 27 -6.43 14.67 2.44
CA ALA A 27 -7.61 15.29 3.04
C ALA A 27 -7.84 14.77 4.47
N PRO A 28 -8.68 15.44 5.29
CA PRO A 28 -9.28 14.82 6.46
C PRO A 28 -9.94 13.49 6.09
N LEU A 29 -9.96 12.51 7.01
CA LEU A 29 -10.63 11.22 6.80
C LEU A 29 -12.11 11.41 6.44
N LEU A 30 -12.72 12.44 7.04
CA LEU A 30 -14.06 12.93 6.70
C LEU A 30 -14.07 14.45 6.76
N VAL A 31 -14.43 15.10 5.67
CA VAL A 31 -14.60 16.58 5.60
C VAL A 31 -15.94 16.95 6.23
N THR A 32 -15.91 17.41 7.46
CA THR A 32 -17.10 17.84 8.22
C THR A 32 -17.29 19.37 8.19
N ASP A 33 -16.19 20.13 8.11
CA ASP A 33 -16.18 21.60 7.94
C ASP A 33 -15.64 21.96 6.56
N ARG A 34 -16.57 22.22 5.62
CA ARG A 34 -16.20 22.57 4.25
C ARG A 34 -15.55 23.94 4.12
N ALA A 35 -15.89 24.90 4.99
CA ALA A 35 -15.29 26.23 4.93
C ALA A 35 -13.82 26.18 5.34
N GLU A 36 -13.49 25.43 6.39
CA GLU A 36 -12.12 25.20 6.81
C GLU A 36 -11.35 24.37 5.75
N PHE A 37 -11.97 23.36 5.17
CA PHE A 37 -11.35 22.58 4.09
C PHE A 37 -11.00 23.46 2.88
N GLN A 38 -11.92 24.32 2.43
CA GLN A 38 -11.66 25.25 1.33
C GLN A 38 -10.52 26.23 1.65
N ARG A 39 -10.47 26.75 2.90
CA ARG A 39 -9.35 27.58 3.37
C ARG A 39 -8.01 26.83 3.28
N GLN A 40 -7.97 25.60 3.76
CA GLN A 40 -6.76 24.75 3.72
C GLN A 40 -6.33 24.43 2.28
N LEU A 41 -7.27 24.13 1.39
CA LEU A 41 -6.99 23.91 -0.03
C LEU A 41 -6.35 25.14 -0.70
N ALA A 42 -6.85 26.34 -0.39
CA ALA A 42 -6.27 27.58 -0.90
C ALA A 42 -4.82 27.76 -0.44
N VAL A 43 -4.51 27.51 0.83
CA VAL A 43 -3.15 27.55 1.37
C VAL A 43 -2.28 26.47 0.71
N ALA A 44 -2.77 25.24 0.58
CA ALA A 44 -2.04 24.14 -0.07
C ALA A 44 -1.65 24.52 -1.51
N LYS A 45 -2.57 25.09 -2.28
CA LYS A 45 -2.29 25.59 -3.62
C LYS A 45 -1.21 26.67 -3.61
N GLN A 46 -1.29 27.62 -2.68
CA GLN A 46 -0.33 28.74 -2.56
C GLN A 46 1.09 28.26 -2.26
N ILE A 47 1.27 27.20 -1.46
CA ILE A 47 2.60 26.64 -1.14
C ILE A 47 3.13 25.69 -2.22
N GLY A 48 2.35 25.41 -3.25
CA GLY A 48 2.77 24.66 -4.42
C GLY A 48 2.39 23.17 -4.41
N VAL A 49 1.41 22.75 -3.59
CA VAL A 49 0.86 21.39 -3.64
C VAL A 49 0.20 21.14 -5.00
N ASP A 50 0.34 19.93 -5.53
CA ASP A 50 -0.24 19.50 -6.81
C ASP A 50 -1.63 18.91 -6.66
N GLY A 51 -1.80 18.04 -5.65
CA GLY A 51 -3.03 17.26 -5.51
C GLY A 51 -3.39 16.90 -4.07
N VAL A 52 -4.62 16.45 -3.92
CA VAL A 52 -5.21 16.04 -2.65
C VAL A 52 -5.67 14.60 -2.74
N SER A 53 -5.12 13.73 -1.88
CA SER A 53 -5.57 12.35 -1.74
C SER A 53 -6.84 12.30 -0.88
N VAL A 54 -7.86 11.58 -1.35
CA VAL A 54 -9.18 11.48 -0.70
C VAL A 54 -9.60 10.02 -0.63
N ASP A 55 -9.85 9.53 0.58
CA ASP A 55 -10.39 8.19 0.78
C ASP A 55 -11.86 8.13 0.30
N ILE A 56 -12.13 7.25 -0.65
CA ILE A 56 -13.46 7.00 -1.18
C ILE A 56 -14.02 5.78 -0.42
N TRP A 57 -14.59 6.06 0.73
CA TRP A 57 -15.06 5.04 1.66
C TRP A 57 -16.18 4.21 1.07
N TRP A 58 -15.93 2.94 0.81
CA TRP A 58 -16.93 2.00 0.33
C TRP A 58 -18.14 1.93 1.25
N GLY A 59 -17.90 1.87 2.58
CA GLY A 59 -18.95 1.84 3.59
C GLY A 59 -19.77 3.12 3.73
N LEU A 60 -19.31 4.26 3.17
CA LEU A 60 -20.07 5.50 3.11
C LEU A 60 -20.91 5.57 1.84
N VAL A 61 -20.30 5.25 0.70
CA VAL A 61 -20.92 5.41 -0.62
C VAL A 61 -21.99 4.35 -0.85
N GLU A 62 -21.73 3.10 -0.47
CA GLU A 62 -22.62 1.96 -0.74
C GLU A 62 -23.28 1.43 0.55
N LYS A 63 -23.58 2.34 1.46
CA LYS A 63 -24.13 2.01 2.79
C LYS A 63 -25.53 1.38 2.72
N ALA A 64 -26.35 1.83 1.77
CA ALA A 64 -27.78 1.51 1.73
C ALA A 64 -28.06 0.08 1.25
N GLY A 65 -27.21 -0.48 0.40
CA GLY A 65 -27.37 -1.79 -0.19
C GLY A 65 -26.48 -1.96 -1.40
N ASP A 66 -26.38 -3.19 -1.87
CA ASP A 66 -25.66 -3.60 -3.07
C ASP A 66 -26.08 -2.72 -4.28
N GLN A 67 -25.11 -2.15 -4.99
CA GLN A 67 -25.26 -1.25 -6.14
C GLN A 67 -26.09 0.04 -5.87
N GLN A 68 -26.24 0.45 -4.59
CA GLN A 68 -26.92 1.68 -4.20
C GLN A 68 -25.91 2.76 -3.80
N PHE A 69 -25.28 3.39 -4.80
CA PHE A 69 -24.19 4.34 -4.62
C PHE A 69 -24.68 5.77 -4.33
N ASP A 70 -24.30 6.33 -3.20
CA ASP A 70 -24.54 7.73 -2.84
C ASP A 70 -23.25 8.56 -2.94
N TRP A 71 -23.10 9.30 -4.01
CA TRP A 71 -21.92 10.11 -4.30
C TRP A 71 -21.99 11.55 -3.79
N ARG A 72 -23.10 11.98 -3.18
CA ARG A 72 -23.36 13.40 -2.83
C ARG A 72 -22.26 14.03 -1.99
N TYR A 73 -21.70 13.27 -1.04
CA TYR A 73 -20.58 13.73 -0.22
C TYR A 73 -19.35 14.03 -1.08
N TYR A 74 -18.97 13.11 -1.95
CA TYR A 74 -17.80 13.25 -2.82
C TYR A 74 -18.00 14.26 -3.95
N ASP A 75 -19.21 14.46 -4.46
CA ASP A 75 -19.54 15.54 -5.39
C ASP A 75 -19.14 16.89 -4.76
N GLY A 76 -19.44 17.10 -3.47
CA GLY A 76 -19.04 18.29 -2.74
C GLY A 76 -17.53 18.42 -2.55
N VAL A 77 -16.87 17.39 -2.05
CA VAL A 77 -15.42 17.38 -1.79
C VAL A 77 -14.63 17.61 -3.08
N PHE A 78 -14.97 16.93 -4.16
CA PHE A 78 -14.29 17.09 -5.45
C PHE A 78 -14.54 18.47 -6.07
N SER A 79 -15.73 19.02 -5.89
CA SER A 79 -16.02 20.40 -6.31
C SER A 79 -15.09 21.40 -5.62
N ASP A 80 -14.87 21.26 -4.30
CA ASP A 80 -13.99 22.16 -3.54
C ASP A 80 -12.52 22.02 -3.99
N ILE A 81 -12.02 20.79 -4.18
CA ILE A 81 -10.65 20.55 -4.65
C ILE A 81 -10.44 21.17 -6.03
N ARG A 82 -11.36 20.95 -6.97
CA ARG A 82 -11.29 21.52 -8.33
C ARG A 82 -11.33 23.05 -8.31
N ALA A 83 -12.20 23.63 -7.51
CA ALA A 83 -12.31 25.08 -7.37
C ALA A 83 -11.01 25.72 -6.87
N SER A 84 -10.20 25.00 -6.07
CA SER A 84 -8.88 25.46 -5.63
C SER A 84 -7.78 25.31 -6.71
N GLY A 85 -8.06 24.64 -7.82
CA GLY A 85 -7.10 24.33 -8.89
C GLY A 85 -6.09 23.23 -8.52
N LEU A 86 -6.38 22.42 -7.51
CA LEU A 86 -5.63 21.22 -7.16
C LEU A 86 -6.16 19.98 -7.92
N LYS A 87 -5.32 18.96 -8.08
CA LYS A 87 -5.70 17.66 -8.61
C LYS A 87 -6.34 16.79 -7.54
N ILE A 88 -7.20 15.88 -7.96
CA ILE A 88 -7.82 14.87 -7.11
C ILE A 88 -6.99 13.59 -7.21
N ILE A 89 -6.75 12.93 -6.08
CA ILE A 89 -6.13 11.61 -6.00
C ILE A 89 -7.06 10.71 -5.18
N PRO A 90 -8.06 10.07 -5.81
CA PRO A 90 -8.96 9.18 -5.09
C PRO A 90 -8.24 7.92 -4.64
N ILE A 91 -8.55 7.47 -3.42
CA ILE A 91 -8.14 6.18 -2.86
C ILE A 91 -9.38 5.31 -2.77
N MET A 92 -9.45 4.22 -3.54
CA MET A 92 -10.55 3.25 -3.43
C MET A 92 -10.47 2.54 -2.10
N ALA A 93 -11.16 3.03 -1.06
CA ALA A 93 -11.02 2.60 0.31
C ALA A 93 -11.95 1.42 0.64
N PHE A 94 -11.42 0.19 0.53
CA PHE A 94 -12.10 -1.07 0.83
C PHE A 94 -11.87 -1.56 2.26
N HIS A 95 -11.49 -0.67 3.16
CA HIS A 95 -11.29 -0.90 4.59
C HIS A 95 -12.19 0.05 5.39
N GLN A 96 -12.38 -0.24 6.68
CA GLN A 96 -13.10 0.68 7.56
C GLN A 96 -12.28 1.92 7.86
N CYS A 97 -12.94 3.04 8.15
CA CYS A 97 -12.36 4.16 8.88
C CYS A 97 -12.59 3.96 10.36
N GLY A 98 -11.55 4.05 11.16
CA GLY A 98 -11.61 3.83 12.60
C GLY A 98 -10.85 2.58 13.06
N GLY A 99 -10.24 2.67 14.24
CA GLY A 99 -9.46 1.61 14.85
C GLY A 99 -7.95 1.66 14.59
N ASN A 100 -7.46 2.54 13.71
CA ASN A 100 -6.03 2.79 13.52
C ASN A 100 -5.58 4.06 14.28
N VAL A 101 -4.28 4.18 14.49
CA VAL A 101 -3.69 5.34 15.18
C VAL A 101 -3.97 6.62 14.37
N GLY A 102 -4.65 7.58 15.02
CA GLY A 102 -4.97 8.87 14.42
C GLY A 102 -6.28 8.90 13.63
N ASP A 103 -7.06 7.82 13.62
CA ASP A 103 -8.39 7.83 13.05
C ASP A 103 -9.35 8.64 13.94
N ASP A 104 -10.08 9.56 13.31
CA ASP A 104 -11.11 10.41 13.91
C ASP A 104 -12.50 10.17 13.30
N CYS A 105 -12.71 9.01 12.69
CA CYS A 105 -13.93 8.61 12.03
C CYS A 105 -14.36 7.20 12.44
N ASP A 106 -15.62 6.87 12.17
CA ASP A 106 -16.20 5.55 12.33
C ASP A 106 -17.07 5.23 11.12
N ILE A 107 -16.46 4.61 10.12
CA ILE A 107 -17.14 4.19 8.88
C ILE A 107 -16.81 2.70 8.67
N PRO A 108 -17.71 1.79 9.07
CA PRO A 108 -17.50 0.36 8.85
C PRO A 108 -17.57 0.00 7.37
N LEU A 109 -17.22 -1.23 7.03
CA LEU A 109 -17.55 -1.81 5.73
C LEU A 109 -19.06 -1.76 5.49
N PRO A 110 -19.54 -1.79 4.23
CA PRO A 110 -20.97 -1.75 3.93
C PRO A 110 -21.73 -2.81 4.75
N PRO A 111 -22.71 -2.44 5.59
CA PRO A 111 -23.33 -3.38 6.53
C PRO A 111 -24.09 -4.52 5.85
N TRP A 112 -24.50 -4.33 4.59
CA TRP A 112 -25.22 -5.35 3.82
C TRP A 112 -24.32 -6.51 3.37
N ILE A 113 -22.99 -6.33 3.30
CA ILE A 113 -22.03 -7.29 2.74
C ILE A 113 -22.10 -8.66 3.45
N TRP A 114 -22.29 -8.64 4.78
CA TRP A 114 -22.35 -9.85 5.60
C TRP A 114 -23.57 -10.71 5.29
N GLN A 115 -24.73 -10.07 5.05
CA GLN A 115 -25.96 -10.77 4.68
C GLN A 115 -25.91 -11.23 3.23
N HIS A 116 -25.40 -10.42 2.32
CA HIS A 116 -25.23 -10.73 0.91
C HIS A 116 -24.49 -12.06 0.73
N PHE A 117 -23.30 -12.19 1.33
CA PHE A 117 -22.53 -13.43 1.19
C PHE A 117 -23.08 -14.60 2.00
N ARG A 118 -23.75 -14.35 3.11
CA ARG A 118 -24.44 -15.42 3.83
C ARG A 118 -25.51 -16.10 2.97
N GLN A 119 -26.21 -15.34 2.16
CA GLN A 119 -27.20 -15.88 1.20
C GLN A 119 -26.54 -16.75 0.11
N GLN A 120 -25.25 -16.53 -0.15
CA GLN A 120 -24.45 -17.35 -1.06
C GLN A 120 -23.74 -18.52 -0.36
N GLY A 121 -24.02 -18.76 0.92
CA GLY A 121 -23.43 -19.85 1.70
C GLY A 121 -22.04 -19.54 2.29
N VAL A 122 -21.60 -18.27 2.24
CA VAL A 122 -20.31 -17.84 2.84
C VAL A 122 -20.57 -17.24 4.21
N SER A 123 -19.92 -17.76 5.24
CA SER A 123 -20.09 -17.25 6.60
C SER A 123 -19.34 -15.92 6.81
N ALA A 124 -19.81 -15.09 7.75
CA ALA A 124 -19.09 -13.88 8.13
C ALA A 124 -17.67 -14.20 8.64
N ALA A 125 -17.47 -15.33 9.29
CA ALA A 125 -16.15 -15.77 9.76
C ALA A 125 -15.20 -16.11 8.61
N ASP A 126 -15.71 -16.56 7.47
CA ASP A 126 -14.90 -16.83 6.26
C ASP A 126 -14.50 -15.55 5.54
N LEU A 127 -15.31 -14.49 5.66
CA LEU A 127 -15.00 -13.16 5.11
C LEU A 127 -13.99 -12.38 5.94
N GLN A 128 -13.70 -12.79 7.15
CA GLN A 128 -12.84 -12.11 8.09
C GLN A 128 -11.47 -12.79 8.24
N TYR A 129 -10.43 -12.00 8.50
CA TYR A 129 -9.20 -12.55 9.02
C TYR A 129 -9.43 -13.08 10.43
N LYS A 130 -8.77 -14.18 10.77
CA LYS A 130 -8.72 -14.71 12.13
C LYS A 130 -7.27 -14.70 12.61
N SER A 131 -7.04 -14.05 13.74
CA SER A 131 -5.70 -13.94 14.33
C SER A 131 -5.28 -15.21 15.06
N GLU A 132 -3.99 -15.32 15.41
CA GLU A 132 -3.44 -16.36 16.28
C GLU A 132 -4.06 -16.35 17.69
N PHE A 133 -4.68 -15.25 18.08
CA PHE A 133 -5.41 -15.11 19.37
C PHE A 133 -6.88 -15.57 19.28
N GLY A 134 -7.33 -15.95 18.09
CA GLY A 134 -8.68 -16.44 17.84
C GLY A 134 -9.72 -15.36 17.51
N ASN A 135 -9.34 -14.08 17.51
CA ASN A 135 -10.23 -12.97 17.21
C ASN A 135 -10.40 -12.77 15.70
N HIS A 136 -11.53 -12.22 15.30
CA HIS A 136 -11.86 -11.93 13.92
C HIS A 136 -11.76 -10.42 13.65
N SER A 137 -11.18 -10.03 12.50
CA SER A 137 -11.10 -8.65 12.04
C SER A 137 -12.20 -8.35 11.04
N ALA A 138 -12.96 -7.28 11.28
CA ALA A 138 -13.91 -6.70 10.33
C ALA A 138 -13.37 -5.43 9.65
N GLU A 139 -12.11 -5.08 9.87
CA GLU A 139 -11.48 -3.86 9.34
C GLU A 139 -11.38 -3.88 7.80
N THR A 140 -11.12 -5.05 7.25
CA THR A 140 -11.09 -5.31 5.80
C THR A 140 -11.49 -6.75 5.54
N LEU A 141 -12.02 -7.06 4.37
CA LEU A 141 -12.35 -8.44 4.02
C LEU A 141 -11.09 -9.27 3.77
N SER A 142 -11.15 -10.53 4.15
CA SER A 142 -10.03 -11.46 4.05
C SER A 142 -9.65 -11.74 2.59
N LEU A 143 -8.38 -11.67 2.27
CA LEU A 143 -7.86 -12.01 0.94
C LEU A 143 -8.15 -13.46 0.51
N TRP A 144 -8.37 -14.35 1.48
CA TRP A 144 -8.78 -15.74 1.16
C TRP A 144 -10.24 -15.85 0.70
N ALA A 145 -11.02 -14.76 0.87
CA ALA A 145 -12.36 -14.62 0.35
C ALA A 145 -12.42 -13.88 -1.01
N ASP A 146 -11.30 -13.53 -1.63
CA ASP A 146 -11.22 -12.73 -2.86
C ASP A 146 -12.11 -13.24 -3.99
N GLN A 147 -12.31 -14.55 -4.12
CA GLN A 147 -13.16 -15.12 -5.16
C GLN A 147 -14.63 -14.64 -5.08
N TRP A 148 -15.09 -14.25 -3.91
CA TRP A 148 -16.43 -13.67 -3.71
C TRP A 148 -16.40 -12.14 -3.63
N VAL A 149 -15.35 -11.59 -3.03
CA VAL A 149 -15.27 -10.17 -2.64
C VAL A 149 -14.80 -9.28 -3.79
N VAL A 150 -13.82 -9.72 -4.58
CA VAL A 150 -13.27 -8.91 -5.69
C VAL A 150 -14.32 -8.48 -6.71
N PRO A 151 -15.36 -9.27 -7.05
CA PRO A 151 -16.47 -8.78 -7.88
C PRO A 151 -17.15 -7.52 -7.34
N GLN A 152 -17.32 -7.39 -6.02
CA GLN A 152 -17.90 -6.19 -5.39
C GLN A 152 -16.96 -4.98 -5.51
N TYR A 153 -15.66 -5.21 -5.40
CA TYR A 153 -14.66 -4.15 -5.61
C TYR A 153 -14.64 -3.65 -7.06
N ILE A 154 -14.78 -4.57 -8.03
CA ILE A 154 -14.93 -4.20 -9.46
C ILE A 154 -16.15 -3.29 -9.66
N GLU A 155 -17.31 -3.69 -9.15
CA GLU A 155 -18.56 -2.93 -9.29
C GLU A 155 -18.43 -1.52 -8.71
N PHE A 156 -17.85 -1.40 -7.51
CA PHE A 156 -17.61 -0.11 -6.89
C PHE A 156 -16.67 0.78 -7.71
N MET A 157 -15.54 0.23 -8.19
CA MET A 157 -14.59 0.98 -9.03
C MET A 157 -15.20 1.38 -10.38
N GLN A 158 -16.02 0.50 -10.99
CA GLN A 158 -16.73 0.82 -12.22
C GLN A 158 -17.80 1.91 -12.01
N ALA A 159 -18.54 1.86 -10.89
CA ALA A 159 -19.49 2.90 -10.52
C ALA A 159 -18.80 4.25 -10.32
N PHE A 160 -17.63 4.25 -9.65
CA PHE A 160 -16.78 5.45 -9.53
C PHE A 160 -16.33 5.96 -10.90
N ALA A 161 -15.83 5.08 -11.76
CA ALA A 161 -15.36 5.43 -13.10
C ALA A 161 -16.47 6.04 -13.95
N ALA A 162 -17.66 5.44 -13.94
CA ALA A 162 -18.82 5.96 -14.66
C ALA A 162 -19.28 7.33 -14.13
N LYS A 163 -19.32 7.48 -12.79
CA LYS A 163 -19.76 8.73 -12.14
C LYS A 163 -18.82 9.90 -12.42
N TYR A 164 -17.49 9.64 -12.39
CA TYR A 164 -16.47 10.68 -12.45
C TYR A 164 -15.65 10.69 -13.74
N ALA A 165 -16.10 10.03 -14.80
CA ALA A 165 -15.46 10.04 -16.12
C ALA A 165 -15.09 11.44 -16.60
N ALA A 166 -16.02 12.40 -16.48
CA ALA A 166 -15.81 13.80 -16.87
C ALA A 166 -14.73 14.52 -16.05
N LEU A 167 -14.33 13.99 -14.90
CA LEU A 167 -13.26 14.52 -14.06
C LEU A 167 -11.88 13.96 -14.39
N ALA A 168 -11.73 13.08 -15.39
CA ALA A 168 -10.46 12.51 -15.78
C ALA A 168 -9.32 13.55 -15.89
N PRO A 169 -9.51 14.73 -16.48
CA PRO A 169 -8.47 15.76 -16.54
C PRO A 169 -8.06 16.32 -15.17
N ASP A 170 -8.91 16.20 -14.15
CA ASP A 170 -8.66 16.71 -12.79
C ASP A 170 -8.09 15.65 -11.86
N ILE A 171 -8.09 14.36 -12.26
CA ILE A 171 -7.54 13.25 -11.49
C ILE A 171 -6.10 12.97 -11.97
N SER A 172 -5.13 12.97 -11.05
CA SER A 172 -3.72 12.75 -11.40
C SER A 172 -3.22 11.33 -11.10
N GLU A 173 -3.86 10.61 -10.20
CA GLU A 173 -3.53 9.25 -9.78
C GLU A 173 -4.75 8.63 -9.11
N ILE A 174 -4.90 7.31 -9.18
CA ILE A 174 -5.93 6.55 -8.44
C ILE A 174 -5.23 5.51 -7.59
N ASN A 175 -5.39 5.58 -6.28
CA ASN A 175 -4.82 4.62 -5.34
C ASN A 175 -5.82 3.52 -4.99
N ILE A 176 -5.30 2.29 -4.83
CA ILE A 176 -6.11 1.11 -4.52
C ILE A 176 -5.77 0.62 -3.12
N SER A 177 -6.76 0.63 -2.24
CA SER A 177 -6.66 0.00 -0.93
C SER A 177 -6.55 -1.52 -1.08
N MET A 178 -5.60 -2.13 -0.36
CA MET A 178 -5.32 -3.56 -0.46
C MET A 178 -5.35 -4.27 0.90
N GLY A 179 -5.77 -3.57 1.95
CA GLY A 179 -5.82 -4.12 3.29
C GLY A 179 -6.10 -3.05 4.34
N PRO A 180 -5.76 -3.29 5.60
CA PRO A 180 -5.98 -2.36 6.70
C PRO A 180 -5.32 -1.01 6.45
N ALA A 181 -5.98 0.09 6.80
CA ALA A 181 -5.53 1.46 6.54
C ALA A 181 -5.20 1.74 5.05
N GLY A 182 -5.74 0.97 4.13
CA GLY A 182 -5.47 1.06 2.70
C GLY A 182 -4.16 0.42 2.24
N GLU A 183 -3.39 -0.18 3.12
CA GLU A 183 -2.04 -0.69 2.88
C GLU A 183 -2.04 -2.17 2.52
N LEU A 184 -1.11 -2.60 1.66
CA LEU A 184 -0.88 -4.01 1.36
C LEU A 184 -0.19 -4.69 2.54
N ARG A 185 -0.98 -5.19 3.47
CA ARG A 185 -0.57 -5.94 4.65
C ARG A 185 -1.72 -6.75 5.26
N TYR A 186 -1.38 -7.70 6.11
CA TYR A 186 -2.36 -8.30 7.01
C TYR A 186 -2.68 -7.36 8.18
N PRO A 187 -3.86 -7.47 8.84
CA PRO A 187 -4.20 -6.71 10.04
C PRO A 187 -3.43 -7.23 11.29
N SER A 188 -2.09 -7.29 11.18
CA SER A 188 -1.22 -7.88 12.20
C SER A 188 -1.11 -7.05 13.47
N TYR A 189 -1.19 -5.73 13.35
CA TYR A 189 -1.40 -4.79 14.44
C TYR A 189 -2.75 -4.11 14.21
N ASN A 190 -3.63 -4.15 15.20
CA ASN A 190 -5.05 -3.86 15.00
C ASN A 190 -5.77 -3.65 16.32
N SER A 191 -7.05 -3.28 16.25
CA SER A 191 -7.91 -3.11 17.42
C SER A 191 -8.64 -4.39 17.85
N HIS A 192 -8.82 -5.37 16.95
CA HIS A 192 -9.60 -6.58 17.24
C HIS A 192 -8.91 -7.56 18.22
N ASP A 193 -7.62 -7.48 18.39
CA ASP A 193 -6.85 -8.26 19.36
C ASP A 193 -6.67 -7.55 20.72
N MET A 194 -7.52 -6.58 21.03
CA MET A 194 -7.64 -5.94 22.34
C MET A 194 -6.30 -5.44 22.92
N GLY A 195 -5.46 -4.83 22.08
CA GLY A 195 -4.18 -4.27 22.49
C GLY A 195 -3.01 -5.27 22.54
N LEU A 196 -3.23 -6.56 22.38
CA LEU A 196 -2.17 -7.56 22.33
C LEU A 196 -1.20 -7.34 21.15
N THR A 197 -1.71 -6.73 20.08
CA THR A 197 -0.97 -6.44 18.85
C THR A 197 -0.51 -5.00 18.73
N ALA A 198 -0.79 -4.15 19.73
CA ALA A 198 -0.40 -2.74 19.69
C ALA A 198 1.13 -2.57 19.66
N TYR A 199 1.58 -1.47 19.04
CA TYR A 199 2.98 -1.06 19.11
C TYR A 199 3.47 -0.98 20.58
N PRO A 200 4.64 -1.53 20.92
CA PRO A 200 5.68 -2.09 20.07
C PRO A 200 5.68 -3.62 19.99
N SER A 201 4.53 -4.29 20.04
CA SER A 201 4.47 -5.75 19.87
C SER A 201 4.87 -6.16 18.44
N ARG A 202 5.08 -7.47 18.22
CA ARG A 202 5.32 -7.98 16.86
C ARG A 202 4.05 -8.01 15.98
N GLY A 203 2.90 -7.74 16.57
CA GLY A 203 1.64 -8.03 15.93
C GLY A 203 1.27 -9.52 15.95
N GLY A 204 0.14 -9.88 15.40
CA GLY A 204 -0.37 -11.26 15.32
C GLY A 204 -0.44 -11.76 13.89
N PHE A 205 -0.08 -13.03 13.65
CA PHE A 205 -0.40 -13.71 12.39
C PHE A 205 -1.91 -13.82 12.22
N GLN A 206 -2.39 -13.70 10.97
CA GLN A 206 -3.81 -13.60 10.63
C GLN A 206 -4.33 -14.80 9.81
N ALA A 207 -3.66 -15.93 9.87
CA ALA A 207 -3.84 -17.09 8.98
C ALA A 207 -4.68 -18.23 9.60
N TYR A 208 -5.55 -17.94 10.58
CA TYR A 208 -6.24 -18.98 11.36
C TYR A 208 -7.73 -19.14 11.01
N SER A 209 -8.22 -18.46 9.97
CA SER A 209 -9.56 -18.72 9.43
C SER A 209 -9.61 -20.04 8.67
N THR A 210 -10.80 -20.63 8.54
CA THR A 210 -11.01 -21.88 7.80
C THR A 210 -10.47 -21.81 6.37
N LEU A 211 -10.73 -20.69 5.68
CA LEU A 211 -10.25 -20.49 4.32
C LEU A 211 -8.73 -20.38 4.23
N ALA A 212 -8.10 -19.69 5.19
CA ALA A 212 -6.65 -19.56 5.24
C ALA A 212 -5.96 -20.91 5.43
N VAL A 213 -6.45 -21.72 6.38
CA VAL A 213 -5.92 -23.07 6.66
C VAL A 213 -6.10 -23.97 5.45
N ALA A 214 -7.26 -23.94 4.81
CA ALA A 214 -7.51 -24.71 3.60
C ALA A 214 -6.60 -24.30 2.44
N ASP A 215 -6.34 -23.01 2.29
CA ASP A 215 -5.44 -22.48 1.26
C ASP A 215 -3.98 -22.89 1.52
N PHE A 216 -3.52 -22.82 2.77
CA PHE A 216 -2.19 -23.30 3.17
C PHE A 216 -2.03 -24.80 2.86
N SER A 217 -3.00 -25.61 3.24
CA SER A 217 -3.04 -27.04 2.96
C SER A 217 -2.94 -27.33 1.46
N ARG A 218 -3.72 -26.62 0.64
CA ARG A 218 -3.72 -26.74 -0.82
C ARG A 218 -2.38 -26.32 -1.43
N ALA A 219 -1.78 -25.23 -0.96
CA ALA A 219 -0.49 -24.75 -1.41
C ALA A 219 0.62 -25.79 -1.12
N MET A 220 0.58 -26.42 0.04
CA MET A 220 1.53 -27.47 0.37
C MET A 220 1.30 -28.74 -0.44
N GLN A 221 0.06 -29.10 -0.72
CA GLN A 221 -0.27 -30.21 -1.62
C GLN A 221 0.27 -29.95 -3.04
N GLN A 222 0.14 -28.73 -3.54
CA GLN A 222 0.68 -28.34 -4.85
C GLN A 222 2.22 -28.38 -4.86
N LYS A 223 2.86 -27.98 -3.77
CA LYS A 223 4.33 -27.97 -3.66
C LYS A 223 4.93 -29.38 -3.57
N TYR A 224 4.37 -30.22 -2.72
CA TYR A 224 4.96 -31.52 -2.36
C TYR A 224 4.35 -32.70 -3.12
N HIS A 225 3.17 -32.55 -3.72
CA HIS A 225 2.43 -33.57 -4.47
C HIS A 225 1.99 -34.80 -3.65
N SER A 226 2.70 -35.15 -2.58
CA SER A 226 2.34 -36.24 -1.66
C SER A 226 2.64 -35.90 -0.21
N ILE A 227 1.84 -36.45 0.71
CA ILE A 227 2.06 -36.23 2.14
C ILE A 227 3.38 -36.89 2.62
N ALA A 228 3.81 -37.96 1.97
CA ALA A 228 5.08 -38.61 2.27
C ALA A 228 6.29 -37.68 1.92
N ALA A 229 6.25 -36.97 0.79
CA ALA A 229 7.28 -36.01 0.42
C ALA A 229 7.31 -34.81 1.38
N LEU A 230 6.15 -34.31 1.81
CA LEU A 230 6.06 -33.27 2.81
C LEU A 230 6.64 -33.71 4.15
N ASN A 231 6.26 -34.89 4.62
CA ASN A 231 6.75 -35.45 5.89
C ASN A 231 8.26 -35.62 5.89
N LEU A 232 8.82 -36.07 4.77
CA LEU A 232 10.28 -36.16 4.63
C LEU A 232 10.95 -34.78 4.75
N ALA A 233 10.39 -33.76 4.12
CA ALA A 233 10.94 -32.40 4.14
C ALA A 233 10.77 -31.71 5.50
N TRP A 234 9.63 -31.87 6.14
CA TRP A 234 9.31 -31.24 7.43
C TRP A 234 9.73 -32.05 8.64
N GLN A 235 10.12 -33.33 8.44
CA GLN A 235 10.42 -34.31 9.51
C GLN A 235 9.19 -34.52 10.42
N THR A 236 8.05 -34.84 9.80
CA THR A 236 6.73 -34.98 10.44
C THR A 236 6.07 -36.30 10.02
N GLU A 237 4.93 -36.64 10.64
CA GLU A 237 4.18 -37.89 10.39
C GLU A 237 2.69 -37.61 10.08
N PHE A 238 2.39 -36.52 9.36
CA PHE A 238 1.02 -36.22 8.95
C PHE A 238 0.47 -37.33 8.04
N ARG A 239 -0.81 -37.62 8.17
CA ARG A 239 -1.51 -38.57 7.32
C ARG A 239 -2.18 -37.91 6.12
N LEU A 240 -2.65 -36.66 6.30
CA LEU A 240 -3.40 -35.88 5.33
C LEU A 240 -2.92 -34.44 5.32
N PHE A 241 -2.97 -33.80 4.15
CA PHE A 241 -2.71 -32.37 4.02
C PHE A 241 -3.67 -31.50 4.84
N SER A 242 -4.91 -31.94 5.08
CA SER A 242 -5.90 -31.24 5.90
C SER A 242 -5.52 -31.15 7.39
N GLN A 243 -4.48 -31.84 7.83
CA GLN A 243 -3.94 -31.71 9.19
C GLN A 243 -2.95 -30.57 9.34
N LEU A 244 -2.54 -29.94 8.23
CA LEU A 244 -1.61 -28.84 8.26
C LEU A 244 -2.28 -27.59 8.83
N ALA A 245 -1.53 -26.84 9.65
CA ALA A 245 -2.01 -25.65 10.30
C ALA A 245 -0.88 -24.59 10.38
N PRO A 246 -1.24 -23.29 10.51
CA PRO A 246 -0.32 -22.26 10.94
C PRO A 246 0.31 -22.57 12.30
N PRO A 247 1.37 -21.84 12.72
CA PRO A 247 2.03 -22.10 14.00
C PRO A 247 1.07 -22.05 15.18
N ALA A 248 1.00 -23.15 15.97
CA ALA A 248 0.10 -23.22 17.13
C ALA A 248 0.50 -22.24 18.24
N ASN A 249 1.79 -21.88 18.32
CA ASN A 249 2.33 -20.86 19.21
C ASN A 249 3.31 -20.01 18.40
N ALA A 250 2.87 -18.83 17.99
CA ALA A 250 3.65 -17.95 17.13
C ALA A 250 4.85 -17.32 17.86
N ASP A 251 4.78 -17.10 19.17
CA ASP A 251 5.92 -16.58 19.93
C ASP A 251 7.05 -17.60 19.99
N THR A 252 6.75 -18.85 20.28
CA THR A 252 7.73 -19.93 20.22
C THR A 252 8.27 -20.13 18.80
N PHE A 253 7.40 -20.08 17.80
CA PHE A 253 7.77 -20.18 16.40
C PHE A 253 8.81 -19.13 16.00
N ILE A 254 8.62 -17.88 16.41
CA ILE A 254 9.53 -16.77 16.07
C ILE A 254 10.79 -16.80 16.95
N SER A 255 10.66 -17.04 18.26
CA SER A 255 11.77 -16.92 19.21
C SER A 255 12.75 -18.08 19.13
N SER A 256 12.30 -19.28 18.76
CA SER A 256 13.16 -20.47 18.73
C SER A 256 14.26 -20.42 17.66
N GLY A 257 14.10 -19.61 16.63
CA GLY A 257 15.00 -19.55 15.48
C GLY A 257 15.03 -20.85 14.65
N ALA A 258 14.90 -22.00 15.30
CA ALA A 258 14.82 -23.29 14.64
C ALA A 258 13.48 -23.50 13.91
N ALA A 259 12.38 -23.10 14.54
CA ALA A 259 11.05 -23.35 13.99
C ALA A 259 10.80 -22.56 12.69
N TYR A 260 11.07 -21.27 12.66
CA TYR A 260 10.85 -20.49 11.43
C TYR A 260 11.93 -20.71 10.35
N ASN A 261 13.12 -21.21 10.72
CA ASN A 261 14.17 -21.62 9.78
C ASN A 261 14.02 -23.08 9.32
N SER A 262 13.13 -23.87 9.92
CA SER A 262 12.80 -25.21 9.44
C SER A 262 12.18 -25.17 8.03
N ALA A 263 12.05 -26.33 7.39
CA ALA A 263 11.33 -26.42 6.12
C ALA A 263 9.87 -25.94 6.26
N TYR A 264 9.20 -26.36 7.34
CA TYR A 264 7.85 -25.87 7.68
C TYR A 264 7.82 -24.34 7.82
N GLY A 265 8.76 -23.76 8.57
CA GLY A 265 8.76 -22.31 8.83
C GLY A 265 8.99 -21.49 7.56
N ARG A 266 9.93 -21.93 6.71
CA ARG A 266 10.13 -21.29 5.40
C ARG A 266 8.91 -21.42 4.51
N ASP A 267 8.26 -22.57 4.51
CA ASP A 267 7.05 -22.79 3.70
C ASP A 267 5.87 -21.96 4.18
N PHE A 268 5.65 -21.90 5.49
CA PHE A 268 4.58 -21.09 6.08
C PHE A 268 4.78 -19.59 5.78
N THR A 269 5.96 -19.05 6.06
CA THR A 269 6.21 -17.61 5.83
C THR A 269 6.21 -17.25 4.36
N HIS A 270 6.68 -18.14 3.49
CA HIS A 270 6.61 -17.93 2.04
C HIS A 270 5.19 -17.95 1.54
N TRP A 271 4.39 -18.97 1.90
CA TRP A 271 2.98 -19.02 1.54
C TRP A 271 2.22 -17.77 2.02
N TYR A 272 2.47 -17.35 3.26
CA TYR A 272 1.81 -16.20 3.86
C TYR A 272 2.11 -14.90 3.09
N GLN A 273 3.37 -14.66 2.74
CA GLN A 273 3.76 -13.53 1.88
C GLN A 273 3.19 -13.66 0.47
N GLN A 274 3.29 -14.83 -0.16
CA GLN A 274 2.80 -15.03 -1.52
C GLN A 274 1.28 -14.90 -1.64
N ALA A 275 0.51 -15.27 -0.62
CA ALA A 275 -0.92 -15.03 -0.58
C ALA A 275 -1.23 -13.51 -0.59
N LEU A 276 -0.50 -12.72 0.19
CA LEU A 276 -0.62 -11.25 0.20
C LEU A 276 -0.26 -10.64 -1.17
N LEU A 277 0.84 -11.06 -1.77
CA LEU A 277 1.26 -10.59 -3.10
C LEU A 277 0.28 -10.98 -4.20
N ALA A 278 -0.30 -12.19 -4.12
CA ALA A 278 -1.32 -12.64 -5.05
C ALA A 278 -2.60 -11.80 -4.93
N HIS A 279 -2.98 -11.42 -3.71
CA HIS A 279 -4.08 -10.46 -3.48
C HIS A 279 -3.76 -9.10 -4.10
N GLY A 280 -2.60 -8.52 -3.80
CA GLY A 280 -2.18 -7.23 -4.38
C GLY A 280 -2.22 -7.24 -5.91
N ARG A 281 -1.77 -8.33 -6.54
CA ARG A 281 -1.87 -8.51 -7.99
C ARG A 281 -3.33 -8.52 -8.46
N ARG A 282 -4.21 -9.31 -7.82
CA ARG A 282 -5.64 -9.36 -8.19
C ARG A 282 -6.27 -7.97 -8.09
N MET A 283 -5.95 -7.21 -7.04
CA MET A 283 -6.48 -5.86 -6.85
C MET A 283 -6.02 -4.90 -7.97
N LEU A 284 -4.74 -4.95 -8.37
CA LEU A 284 -4.23 -4.14 -9.48
C LEU A 284 -4.83 -4.55 -10.82
N ASP A 285 -4.88 -5.87 -11.14
CA ASP A 285 -5.50 -6.38 -12.36
C ASP A 285 -6.99 -5.96 -12.43
N THR A 286 -7.68 -6.01 -11.31
CA THR A 286 -9.08 -5.59 -11.15
C THR A 286 -9.24 -4.08 -11.40
N ALA A 287 -8.37 -3.26 -10.84
CA ALA A 287 -8.39 -1.82 -11.05
C ALA A 287 -8.08 -1.43 -12.51
N LEU A 288 -7.12 -2.10 -13.14
CA LEU A 288 -6.83 -1.91 -14.56
C LEU A 288 -8.06 -2.20 -15.44
N ALA A 289 -8.79 -3.26 -15.13
CA ALA A 289 -10.01 -3.61 -15.83
C ALA A 289 -11.17 -2.62 -15.58
N ALA A 290 -11.32 -2.18 -14.32
CA ALA A 290 -12.39 -1.24 -13.94
C ALA A 290 -12.20 0.17 -14.52
N PHE A 291 -10.95 0.64 -14.58
CA PHE A 291 -10.59 1.98 -15.10
C PHE A 291 -10.07 1.91 -16.54
N SER A 292 -10.78 1.23 -17.43
CA SER A 292 -10.37 0.97 -18.80
C SER A 292 -10.89 1.96 -19.84
N ASN A 293 -11.70 2.93 -19.44
CA ASN A 293 -12.33 3.94 -20.29
C ASN A 293 -11.66 5.33 -20.13
N GLU A 294 -12.41 6.38 -19.77
CA GLU A 294 -11.89 7.74 -19.66
C GLU A 294 -10.78 7.91 -18.62
N LEU A 295 -10.74 7.01 -17.63
CA LEU A 295 -9.69 6.97 -16.61
C LEU A 295 -8.50 6.09 -17.00
N ALA A 296 -8.47 5.53 -18.21
CA ALA A 296 -7.47 4.56 -18.65
C ALA A 296 -6.04 5.10 -18.70
N ALA A 297 -5.85 6.41 -18.83
CA ALA A 297 -4.53 7.03 -18.88
C ALA A 297 -3.99 7.46 -17.49
N ILE A 298 -4.79 7.33 -16.44
CA ILE A 298 -4.44 7.78 -15.09
C ILE A 298 -3.58 6.71 -14.40
N GLU A 299 -2.45 7.13 -13.82
CA GLU A 299 -1.53 6.28 -13.06
C GLU A 299 -2.26 5.60 -11.88
N LEU A 300 -2.03 4.31 -11.67
CA LEU A 300 -2.52 3.62 -10.47
C LEU A 300 -1.45 3.61 -9.40
N GLY A 301 -1.88 3.65 -8.13
CA GLY A 301 -0.99 3.57 -6.98
C GLY A 301 -1.49 2.53 -5.96
N PHE A 302 -0.56 2.02 -5.17
CA PHE A 302 -0.88 1.26 -3.97
C PHE A 302 0.14 1.55 -2.87
N LYS A 303 -0.27 1.35 -1.62
CA LYS A 303 0.51 1.70 -0.44
C LYS A 303 1.03 0.45 0.27
N VAL A 304 2.28 0.50 0.74
CA VAL A 304 2.89 -0.48 1.61
C VAL A 304 3.31 0.22 2.92
N PRO A 305 3.01 -0.36 4.09
CA PRO A 305 3.32 0.27 5.36
C PRO A 305 4.81 0.25 5.69
N GLY A 306 5.27 1.28 6.34
CA GLY A 306 6.59 1.31 6.98
C GLY A 306 6.55 0.60 8.33
N ILE A 307 6.42 -0.72 8.36
CA ILE A 307 6.54 -1.49 9.61
C ILE A 307 8.01 -1.57 9.99
N HIS A 308 8.42 -0.68 10.88
CA HIS A 308 9.82 -0.40 11.19
C HIS A 308 10.26 -0.88 12.58
N TRP A 309 9.36 -1.46 13.38
CA TRP A 309 9.67 -1.93 14.72
C TRP A 309 9.94 -3.43 14.77
N LYS A 310 10.52 -3.89 15.89
CA LYS A 310 11.06 -5.25 16.01
C LYS A 310 12.10 -5.58 14.95
N MET A 311 12.99 -4.60 14.68
CA MET A 311 14.03 -4.63 13.65
C MET A 311 15.43 -4.33 14.21
N ALA A 312 15.74 -4.63 15.45
CA ALA A 312 17.01 -4.24 16.08
C ALA A 312 18.27 -4.74 15.35
N THR A 313 18.13 -5.74 14.47
CA THR A 313 19.20 -6.26 13.62
C THR A 313 18.61 -6.74 12.29
N VAL A 314 19.47 -7.02 11.31
CA VAL A 314 19.09 -7.68 10.05
C VAL A 314 18.74 -9.17 10.21
N ASP A 315 18.77 -9.71 11.44
CA ASP A 315 18.34 -11.07 11.72
C ASP A 315 16.82 -11.18 11.66
N TYR A 316 16.29 -12.15 10.93
CA TYR A 316 14.85 -12.42 10.82
C TYR A 316 14.13 -12.51 12.17
N ARG A 317 14.78 -13.08 13.19
CA ARG A 317 14.23 -13.16 14.55
C ARG A 317 13.92 -11.80 15.16
N ARG A 318 14.50 -10.76 14.60
CA ARG A 318 14.34 -9.36 15.03
C ARG A 318 13.38 -8.57 14.13
N ARG A 319 12.89 -9.19 13.05
CA ARG A 319 11.98 -8.59 12.08
C ARG A 319 10.57 -9.22 12.13
N SER A 320 10.15 -9.58 13.32
CA SER A 320 8.92 -10.33 13.55
C SER A 320 7.64 -9.55 13.23
N ALA A 321 7.66 -8.21 13.31
CA ALA A 321 6.50 -7.40 12.96
C ALA A 321 6.24 -7.41 11.44
N GLU A 322 7.29 -7.35 10.64
CA GLU A 322 7.18 -7.45 9.18
C GLU A 322 6.73 -8.84 8.73
N LEU A 323 7.22 -9.91 9.41
CA LEU A 323 6.76 -11.28 9.18
C LEU A 323 5.27 -11.44 9.47
N ALA A 324 4.81 -10.93 10.62
CA ALA A 324 3.39 -11.01 11.00
C ALA A 324 2.48 -10.21 10.05
N ALA A 325 3.01 -9.15 9.45
CA ALA A 325 2.31 -8.36 8.44
C ALA A 325 2.35 -8.96 7.03
N GLY A 326 3.11 -10.04 6.80
CA GLY A 326 3.25 -10.71 5.50
C GLY A 326 4.16 -10.01 4.52
N LEU A 327 4.95 -9.01 4.96
CA LEU A 327 5.79 -8.20 4.07
C LEU A 327 7.09 -8.90 3.66
N ILE A 328 7.60 -9.79 4.51
CA ILE A 328 8.83 -10.54 4.27
C ILE A 328 8.62 -12.04 4.56
N SER A 329 9.52 -12.88 4.03
CA SER A 329 9.50 -14.32 4.19
C SER A 329 10.89 -14.83 4.61
N THR A 330 10.94 -15.89 5.39
CA THR A 330 12.20 -16.56 5.76
C THR A 330 12.68 -17.56 4.70
N ALA A 331 11.93 -17.77 3.63
CA ALA A 331 12.28 -18.68 2.55
C ALA A 331 13.50 -18.21 1.73
N GLN A 332 13.73 -16.90 1.68
CA GLN A 332 14.89 -16.33 1.00
C GLN A 332 15.97 -15.93 2.00
N PRO A 333 17.24 -16.05 1.65
CA PRO A 333 18.34 -15.56 2.49
C PRO A 333 18.29 -14.05 2.51
N PHE A 334 17.73 -13.52 3.55
CA PHE A 334 17.43 -12.14 3.84
C PHE A 334 18.55 -11.12 3.59
N CYS A 335 19.78 -11.47 3.95
CA CYS A 335 20.94 -10.63 3.72
C CYS A 335 21.54 -10.74 2.31
N LYS A 336 20.95 -11.55 1.44
CA LYS A 336 21.46 -11.80 0.09
C LYS A 336 20.63 -11.17 -1.02
N ASP A 337 19.38 -10.77 -0.75
CA ASP A 337 18.65 -9.93 -1.66
C ASP A 337 18.96 -8.45 -1.35
N ASN A 338 19.10 -7.62 -2.36
CA ASN A 338 19.41 -6.20 -2.19
C ASN A 338 18.27 -5.40 -1.57
N GLY A 339 17.08 -5.96 -1.48
CA GLY A 339 15.87 -5.36 -0.92
C GLY A 339 15.60 -5.76 0.53
N TYR A 340 16.51 -6.52 1.14
CA TYR A 340 16.38 -6.97 2.54
C TYR A 340 15.03 -7.62 2.87
N GLY A 341 14.50 -8.43 1.93
CA GLY A 341 13.22 -9.11 2.03
C GLY A 341 12.04 -8.42 1.32
N TYR A 342 12.24 -7.21 0.80
CA TYR A 342 11.18 -6.44 0.10
C TYR A 342 11.20 -6.59 -1.42
N SER A 343 12.12 -7.36 -2.00
CA SER A 343 12.23 -7.53 -3.45
C SER A 343 10.92 -7.99 -4.09
N ASP A 344 10.17 -8.89 -3.45
CA ASP A 344 8.89 -9.38 -3.96
C ASP A 344 7.78 -8.32 -3.87
N ILE A 345 7.77 -7.54 -2.79
CA ILE A 345 6.81 -6.42 -2.61
C ILE A 345 7.03 -5.34 -3.68
N VAL A 346 8.28 -4.92 -3.88
CA VAL A 346 8.64 -3.97 -4.95
C VAL A 346 8.37 -4.58 -6.32
N GLY A 347 8.67 -5.87 -6.50
CA GLY A 347 8.43 -6.65 -7.70
C GLY A 347 6.95 -6.72 -8.10
N LEU A 348 6.02 -6.51 -7.18
CA LEU A 348 4.60 -6.42 -7.51
C LEU A 348 4.35 -5.23 -8.45
N ALA A 349 4.89 -4.04 -8.17
CA ALA A 349 4.78 -2.89 -9.06
C ALA A 349 5.57 -3.07 -10.36
N ALA A 350 6.77 -3.69 -10.30
CA ALA A 350 7.61 -3.94 -11.45
C ALA A 350 6.92 -4.79 -12.54
N ARG A 351 5.96 -5.64 -12.17
CA ARG A 351 5.15 -6.44 -13.12
C ARG A 351 4.38 -5.58 -14.11
N TYR A 352 4.06 -4.35 -13.73
CA TYR A 352 3.27 -3.39 -14.50
C TYR A 352 4.15 -2.35 -15.20
N ALA A 353 5.47 -2.58 -15.34
CA ALA A 353 6.40 -1.66 -15.99
C ALA A 353 6.06 -1.37 -17.46
N ASN A 354 5.38 -2.30 -18.14
CA ASN A 354 4.93 -2.15 -19.53
C ASN A 354 3.46 -1.64 -19.62
N GLU A 355 2.80 -1.42 -18.50
CA GLU A 355 1.46 -0.83 -18.48
C GLU A 355 1.55 0.67 -18.84
N PRO A 356 0.86 1.14 -19.91
CA PRO A 356 1.03 2.51 -20.40
C PRO A 356 0.77 3.60 -19.37
N ARG A 357 -0.17 3.37 -18.43
CA ARG A 357 -0.51 4.30 -17.35
C ARG A 357 0.48 4.27 -16.19
N GLY A 358 1.23 3.18 -16.02
CA GLY A 358 2.12 2.95 -14.89
C GLY A 358 1.41 2.50 -13.60
N VAL A 359 2.21 1.90 -12.72
CA VAL A 359 1.82 1.59 -11.33
C VAL A 359 2.89 2.15 -10.40
N VAL A 360 2.49 2.99 -9.46
CA VAL A 360 3.39 3.61 -8.48
C VAL A 360 3.24 2.95 -7.11
N LEU A 361 4.38 2.68 -6.49
CA LEU A 361 4.44 2.23 -5.11
C LEU A 361 4.51 3.43 -4.16
N HIS A 362 3.67 3.45 -3.11
CA HIS A 362 3.76 4.40 -2.01
C HIS A 362 4.32 3.71 -0.77
N PHE A 363 5.23 4.39 -0.08
CA PHE A 363 5.83 3.89 1.14
C PHE A 363 5.81 4.93 2.25
N THR A 364 5.50 4.50 3.47
CA THR A 364 5.33 5.40 4.60
C THR A 364 6.62 5.52 5.45
N ALA A 365 6.57 6.35 6.52
CA ALA A 365 7.62 6.55 7.54
C ALA A 365 8.82 7.42 7.12
N LEU A 366 8.68 8.30 6.12
CA LEU A 366 9.79 9.14 5.64
C LEU A 366 10.35 10.10 6.69
N GLU A 367 9.52 10.53 7.65
CA GLU A 367 9.89 11.45 8.71
C GLU A 367 10.58 10.80 9.91
N MET A 368 10.53 9.46 9.99
CA MET A 368 10.94 8.75 11.19
C MET A 368 12.44 8.50 11.24
N ASP A 369 12.99 8.46 12.46
CA ASP A 369 14.39 8.11 12.73
C ASP A 369 14.53 6.63 13.13
N ASP A 370 15.76 6.12 13.04
CA ASP A 370 16.12 4.86 13.67
C ASP A 370 16.22 5.03 15.18
N ASN A 371 15.63 4.08 15.92
CA ASN A 371 15.72 4.00 17.37
C ASN A 371 15.86 2.54 17.83
N PRO A 372 17.01 1.88 17.51
CA PRO A 372 17.21 0.47 17.83
C PRO A 372 17.31 0.17 19.33
N ALA A 373 17.66 1.18 20.15
CA ALA A 373 17.73 1.06 21.60
C ALA A 373 16.36 1.29 22.29
N GLY A 374 15.40 1.87 21.59
CA GLY A 374 14.05 2.11 22.13
C GLY A 374 13.23 0.83 22.26
N PRO A 375 12.06 0.90 22.92
CA PRO A 375 11.24 -0.28 23.20
C PRO A 375 10.71 -0.99 21.94
N GLY A 376 10.61 -0.26 20.85
CA GLY A 376 10.21 -0.82 19.54
C GLY A 376 11.37 -1.41 18.75
N HIS A 377 12.62 -1.17 19.11
CA HIS A 377 13.78 -1.54 18.29
C HIS A 377 13.62 -1.14 16.82
N SER A 378 13.35 0.15 16.59
CA SER A 378 12.95 0.69 15.30
C SER A 378 14.13 0.98 14.37
N LEU A 379 14.00 0.63 13.09
CA LEU A 379 14.91 1.02 12.00
C LEU A 379 14.15 1.68 10.85
N ALA A 380 13.35 2.69 11.15
CA ALA A 380 12.47 3.34 10.18
C ALA A 380 13.23 4.01 9.04
N LYS A 381 14.22 4.83 9.36
CA LYS A 381 15.06 5.54 8.38
C LYS A 381 15.85 4.56 7.50
N THR A 382 16.42 3.54 8.12
CA THR A 382 17.12 2.46 7.43
C THR A 382 16.20 1.74 6.44
N LEU A 383 14.96 1.41 6.86
CA LEU A 383 13.97 0.74 6.01
C LEU A 383 13.56 1.59 4.81
N VAL A 384 13.34 2.89 5.00
CA VAL A 384 13.06 3.85 3.92
C VAL A 384 14.17 3.84 2.87
N GLY A 385 15.44 3.82 3.31
CA GLY A 385 16.60 3.72 2.42
C GLY A 385 16.65 2.40 1.65
N TRP A 386 16.41 1.26 2.31
CA TRP A 386 16.39 -0.04 1.66
C TRP A 386 15.32 -0.12 0.55
N LEU A 387 14.13 0.37 0.85
CA LEU A 387 13.05 0.33 -0.11
C LEU A 387 13.30 1.25 -1.31
N GLY A 388 13.86 2.44 -1.07
CA GLY A 388 14.28 3.36 -2.12
C GLY A 388 15.32 2.74 -3.06
N ALA A 389 16.35 2.09 -2.50
CA ALA A 389 17.38 1.40 -3.27
C ALA A 389 16.81 0.23 -4.08
N GLU A 390 15.90 -0.56 -3.49
CA GLU A 390 15.28 -1.68 -4.18
C GLU A 390 14.34 -1.25 -5.30
N ALA A 391 13.55 -0.19 -5.07
CA ALA A 391 12.69 0.39 -6.10
C ALA A 391 13.51 0.90 -7.29
N ALA A 392 14.66 1.56 -7.02
CA ALA A 392 15.59 1.97 -8.07
C ALA A 392 16.16 0.79 -8.85
N ARG A 393 16.60 -0.25 -8.15
CA ARG A 393 17.14 -1.46 -8.77
C ARG A 393 16.13 -2.12 -9.72
N GLN A 394 14.86 -2.15 -9.33
CA GLN A 394 13.77 -2.72 -10.11
C GLN A 394 13.11 -1.71 -11.08
N GLN A 395 13.58 -0.47 -11.09
CA GLN A 395 13.00 0.63 -11.91
C GLN A 395 11.51 0.90 -11.61
N VAL A 396 11.11 0.71 -10.35
CA VAL A 396 9.75 0.95 -9.88
C VAL A 396 9.59 2.42 -9.51
N PRO A 397 8.54 3.09 -10.00
CA PRO A 397 8.17 4.42 -9.52
C PRO A 397 7.79 4.39 -8.04
N LEU A 398 8.45 5.23 -7.22
CA LEU A 398 8.26 5.26 -5.78
C LEU A 398 7.90 6.66 -5.31
N LYS A 399 6.83 6.78 -4.51
CA LYS A 399 6.45 7.99 -3.77
C LYS A 399 6.46 7.71 -2.27
N GLY A 400 6.65 8.73 -1.48
CA GLY A 400 6.75 8.61 -0.03
C GLY A 400 5.62 9.31 0.71
N GLU A 401 5.43 8.89 1.97
CA GLU A 401 4.46 9.50 2.89
C GLU A 401 5.03 9.50 4.31
N ASN A 402 4.66 10.47 5.13
CA ASN A 402 4.93 10.38 6.56
C ASN A 402 3.94 9.41 7.23
N ALA A 403 4.42 8.64 8.21
CA ALA A 403 3.58 7.68 8.93
C ALA A 403 2.67 8.36 9.96
N LEU A 404 3.18 9.41 10.62
CA LEU A 404 2.47 10.09 11.70
C LEU A 404 2.33 11.59 11.41
N ALA A 405 1.12 12.12 11.58
CA ALA A 405 0.85 13.54 11.37
C ALA A 405 1.75 14.45 12.22
N GLY A 406 2.09 14.04 13.46
CA GLY A 406 3.01 14.77 14.34
C GLY A 406 4.46 14.85 13.84
N GLY A 407 4.91 13.90 13.01
CA GLY A 407 6.29 13.87 12.51
C GLY A 407 6.63 15.07 11.63
N VAL A 408 5.68 15.54 10.83
CA VAL A 408 5.86 16.72 9.95
C VAL A 408 5.66 18.07 10.67
N THR A 409 5.43 18.05 11.96
CA THR A 409 5.44 19.27 12.80
C THR A 409 6.80 19.50 13.49
N THR A 410 7.77 18.60 13.28
CA THR A 410 9.10 18.64 13.92
C THR A 410 10.20 18.94 12.92
N GLN A 411 11.27 19.60 13.39
CA GLN A 411 12.46 19.86 12.55
C GLN A 411 13.17 18.56 12.18
N GLN A 412 13.24 17.59 13.09
CA GLN A 412 13.89 16.30 12.84
C GLN A 412 13.18 15.51 11.76
N GLY A 413 11.84 15.44 11.78
CA GLY A 413 11.07 14.78 10.75
C GLY A 413 11.34 15.36 9.35
N TRP A 414 11.41 16.69 9.26
CA TRP A 414 11.77 17.34 7.98
C TRP A 414 13.21 17.11 7.57
N ASN A 415 14.16 17.00 8.51
CA ASN A 415 15.54 16.66 8.18
C ASN A 415 15.64 15.25 7.58
N ASN A 416 14.87 14.29 8.10
CA ASN A 416 14.80 12.94 7.55
C ASN A 416 14.18 12.93 6.16
N ILE A 417 13.05 13.63 5.96
CA ILE A 417 12.41 13.79 4.65
C ILE A 417 13.37 14.44 3.63
N ASP A 418 14.06 15.51 4.00
CA ASP A 418 15.02 16.18 3.12
C ASP A 418 16.15 15.23 2.69
N ALA A 419 16.65 14.38 3.59
CA ALA A 419 17.68 13.38 3.30
C ALA A 419 17.16 12.35 2.28
N VAL A 420 15.94 11.86 2.45
CA VAL A 420 15.31 10.91 1.50
C VAL A 420 15.32 11.48 0.07
N PHE A 421 14.92 12.73 -0.10
CA PHE A 421 14.87 13.36 -1.44
C PHE A 421 16.23 13.86 -1.95
N SER A 422 17.26 13.78 -1.16
CA SER A 422 18.65 14.08 -1.59
C SER A 422 19.38 12.82 -2.07
N ASP A 423 19.11 11.67 -1.43
CA ASP A 423 19.91 10.46 -1.57
C ASP A 423 19.14 9.28 -2.19
N SER A 424 17.83 9.40 -2.41
CA SER A 424 17.01 8.28 -2.84
C SER A 424 16.18 8.56 -4.10
N HIS A 425 15.52 7.50 -4.59
CA HIS A 425 14.77 7.49 -5.84
C HIS A 425 13.27 7.79 -5.66
N TYR A 426 12.90 8.41 -4.54
CA TYR A 426 11.53 8.88 -4.34
C TYR A 426 11.21 10.06 -5.26
N ARG A 427 10.14 9.96 -6.05
CA ARG A 427 9.73 10.97 -7.03
C ARG A 427 8.55 11.84 -6.60
N GLY A 428 8.04 11.63 -5.40
CA GLY A 428 6.92 12.40 -4.86
C GLY A 428 6.72 12.17 -3.38
N MET A 429 5.96 13.07 -2.76
CA MET A 429 5.59 12.99 -1.36
C MET A 429 4.12 13.34 -1.17
N THR A 430 3.45 12.58 -0.33
CA THR A 430 2.13 12.89 0.21
C THR A 430 2.25 13.18 1.70
N VAL A 431 1.75 14.32 2.15
CA VAL A 431 1.75 14.66 3.57
C VAL A 431 0.45 14.25 4.23
N LEU A 432 0.54 13.45 5.25
CA LEU A 432 -0.52 13.04 6.17
C LEU A 432 -0.51 13.98 7.38
N ARG A 433 -1.40 14.94 7.54
CA ARG A 433 -2.64 15.37 6.87
C ARG A 433 -2.49 16.81 6.33
N LEU A 434 -3.46 17.25 5.54
CA LEU A 434 -3.54 18.61 4.99
C LEU A 434 -3.36 19.71 6.04
N ALA A 435 -3.98 19.57 7.21
CA ALA A 435 -3.90 20.53 8.30
C ALA A 435 -2.46 20.82 8.77
N GLN A 436 -1.55 19.82 8.79
CA GLN A 436 -0.18 19.98 9.24
C GLN A 436 0.69 20.86 8.34
N VAL A 437 0.24 21.14 7.13
CA VAL A 437 0.98 21.97 6.16
C VAL A 437 0.19 23.19 5.70
N THR A 438 -0.89 23.53 6.40
CA THR A 438 -1.74 24.70 6.07
C THR A 438 -2.09 25.57 7.30
N ASP A 439 -1.40 25.33 8.41
CA ASP A 439 -1.63 25.99 9.72
C ASP A 439 -0.73 27.23 9.97
N GLY A 440 0.14 27.60 9.03
CA GLY A 440 1.17 28.64 9.21
C GLY A 440 2.40 28.19 9.99
N GLY A 441 2.42 26.92 10.44
CA GLY A 441 3.47 26.36 11.28
C GLY A 441 4.75 25.93 10.56
N LEU A 442 5.54 25.11 11.24
CA LEU A 442 6.79 24.57 10.69
C LEU A 442 6.52 23.68 9.47
N GLY A 443 5.49 22.83 9.53
CA GLY A 443 5.13 21.92 8.45
C GLY A 443 4.89 22.64 7.13
N GLN A 444 4.08 23.70 7.17
CA GLN A 444 3.81 24.53 6.00
C GLN A 444 5.09 25.11 5.38
N ARG A 445 5.93 25.76 6.20
CA ARG A 445 7.18 26.37 5.72
C ARG A 445 8.14 25.34 5.13
N ARG A 446 8.32 24.20 5.80
CA ARG A 446 9.26 23.17 5.36
C ARG A 446 8.78 22.47 4.09
N TYR A 447 7.49 22.18 4.00
CA TYR A 447 6.93 21.56 2.79
C TYR A 447 7.06 22.49 1.58
N GLN A 448 6.75 23.78 1.74
CA GLN A 448 6.94 24.77 0.70
C GLN A 448 8.42 24.86 0.25
N GLN A 449 9.36 24.84 1.18
CA GLN A 449 10.80 24.84 0.89
C GLN A 449 11.22 23.58 0.12
N LEU A 450 10.77 22.40 0.53
CA LEU A 450 11.03 21.13 -0.15
C LEU A 450 10.54 21.17 -1.60
N ILE A 451 9.28 21.54 -1.80
CA ILE A 451 8.66 21.68 -3.12
C ILE A 451 9.47 22.61 -4.02
N LYS A 452 9.79 23.78 -3.52
CA LYS A 452 10.58 24.79 -4.26
C LYS A 452 11.95 24.24 -4.65
N ARG A 453 12.68 23.63 -3.71
CA ARG A 453 14.01 23.04 -3.92
C ARG A 453 13.98 21.97 -5.00
N LEU A 454 13.08 20.99 -4.88
CA LEU A 454 13.04 19.84 -5.78
C LEU A 454 12.59 20.21 -7.20
N ARG A 455 11.74 21.22 -7.35
CA ARG A 455 11.36 21.73 -8.69
C ARG A 455 12.42 22.59 -9.35
N GLN A 456 13.25 23.28 -8.57
CA GLN A 456 14.37 24.06 -9.11
C GLN A 456 15.57 23.19 -9.51
N SER A 457 15.73 22.01 -8.91
CA SER A 457 16.82 21.08 -9.19
C SER A 457 16.65 20.31 -10.50
N LEU A 458 15.48 20.35 -11.12
CA LEU A 458 15.25 19.75 -12.43
C LEU A 458 15.85 20.65 -13.52
N PRO A 459 16.72 20.15 -14.43
CA PRO A 459 17.21 20.95 -15.53
C PRO A 459 16.03 21.44 -16.37
N LEU A 460 15.93 22.76 -16.56
CA LEU A 460 15.03 23.37 -17.52
C LEU A 460 15.36 22.77 -18.90
N THR A 461 14.58 21.85 -19.38
CA THR A 461 14.65 21.46 -20.80
C THR A 461 14.29 22.69 -21.60
N ALA A 462 15.30 23.27 -22.26
CA ALA A 462 15.11 24.36 -23.19
C ALA A 462 14.00 23.98 -24.19
N PRO A 463 13.04 24.88 -24.47
CA PRO A 463 12.04 24.61 -25.49
C PRO A 463 12.78 24.32 -26.81
N ALA A 464 12.46 23.21 -27.44
CA ALA A 464 12.99 22.86 -28.74
C ALA A 464 12.69 24.03 -29.70
N THR A 465 13.72 24.80 -30.06
CA THR A 465 13.65 25.78 -31.12
C THR A 465 13.25 25.06 -32.39
N LYS A 466 12.02 25.27 -32.84
CA LYS A 466 11.58 24.87 -34.16
C LYS A 466 12.54 25.51 -35.17
N ALA A 467 13.40 24.71 -35.77
CA ALA A 467 14.03 25.10 -37.03
C ALA A 467 12.90 25.20 -38.08
N VAL A 468 12.64 26.42 -38.52
CA VAL A 468 11.79 26.68 -39.67
C VAL A 468 12.65 26.38 -40.92
N PRO A 469 12.10 25.74 -41.94
CA PRO A 469 12.81 25.26 -43.13
C PRO A 469 13.45 26.35 -43.98
#